data_d040d7cc8d5ebf92d6f0e3ed4609bb81
#
_entry.id   d040d7cc8d5ebf92d6f0e3ed4609bb81
#
_cell.length_a   1.000
_cell.length_b   1.000
_cell.length_c   1.000
_cell.angle_alpha   90.00
_cell.angle_beta   90.00
_cell.angle_gamma   90.00
#
_symmetry.space_group_name_H-M   'P 1'
#
loop_
_entity.id
_entity.type
_entity.pdbx_description
1 polymer ?
#
loop_
_entity_poly.entity_id
_entity_poly.type
_entity_poly.pdbx_seq_one_letter_code
_entity_poly.pdbx_strand_id
1 'polypeptide(L)' 'MIRTINIGRYISVQGMFLHQLPNGKVAVRVGEKTFVGTPVGGARATA' A
#
# COMPACT_ATOMS: atom_id res chain seq x y z
N MET A 1 -3.97 -10.77 -2.54
CA MET A 1 -2.74 -10.28 -3.14
C MET A 1 -2.07 -9.30 -2.20
N ILE A 2 -0.79 -9.44 -2.03
CA ILE A 2 -0.06 -8.61 -1.08
C ILE A 2 0.49 -7.37 -1.78
N ARG A 3 0.37 -6.25 -1.13
CA ARG A 3 0.91 -5.00 -1.65
C ARG A 3 1.66 -4.28 -0.57
N THR A 4 2.65 -3.52 -0.96
CA THR A 4 3.43 -2.72 -0.02
C THR A 4 3.12 -1.26 -0.25
N ILE A 5 2.86 -0.54 0.81
CA ILE A 5 2.60 0.88 0.73
C ILE A 5 3.52 1.62 1.68
N ASN A 6 3.73 2.90 1.41
CA ASN A 6 4.51 3.74 2.29
C ASN A 6 3.58 4.66 3.03
N ILE A 7 3.79 4.75 4.33
CA ILE A 7 3.06 5.66 5.16
C ILE A 7 4.08 6.64 5.67
N GLY A 8 4.04 7.86 5.23
CA GLY A 8 5.03 8.84 5.60
C GLY A 8 6.31 8.60 4.83
N ARG A 9 7.44 8.90 5.43
CA ARG A 9 8.68 8.78 4.74
C ARG A 9 9.44 7.53 5.02
N TYR A 10 9.33 7.01 6.19
CA TYR A 10 10.17 5.90 6.57
C TYR A 10 9.42 4.63 6.93
N ILE A 11 8.13 4.64 6.86
CA ILE A 11 7.34 3.48 7.26
C ILE A 11 6.72 2.80 6.06
N SER A 12 6.96 1.52 5.93
CA SER A 12 6.36 0.72 4.89
C SER A 12 5.48 -0.32 5.53
N VAL A 13 4.34 -0.57 4.94
CA VAL A 13 3.41 -1.57 5.43
C VAL A 13 3.07 -2.52 4.30
N GLN A 14 3.09 -3.81 4.61
CA GLN A 14 2.78 -4.81 3.62
C GLN A 14 1.51 -5.50 4.06
N GLY A 15 0.53 -5.56 3.25
CA GLY A 15 -0.73 -6.18 3.60
C GLY A 15 -1.54 -6.58 2.39
N MET A 16 -2.76 -7.06 2.64
CA MET A 16 -3.60 -7.53 1.56
C MET A 16 -4.23 -6.35 0.86
N PHE A 17 -4.15 -6.34 -0.44
CA PHE A 17 -4.71 -5.26 -1.23
C PHE A 17 -6.23 -5.26 -1.09
N LEU A 18 -6.80 -4.12 -0.79
CA LEU A 18 -8.23 -3.96 -0.70
C LEU A 18 -8.77 -3.21 -1.92
N HIS A 19 -8.31 -2.00 -2.12
CA HIS A 19 -8.75 -1.24 -3.27
C HIS A 19 -7.85 -0.04 -3.48
N GLN A 20 -7.94 0.54 -4.64
CA GLN A 20 -7.16 1.72 -4.96
C GLN A 20 -8.04 2.94 -4.80
N LEU A 21 -7.49 3.99 -4.24
CA LEU A 21 -8.22 5.23 -4.01
C LEU A 21 -8.02 6.18 -5.17
N PRO A 22 -8.95 7.08 -5.36
CA PRO A 22 -8.88 8.01 -6.49
C PRO A 22 -7.67 8.92 -6.48
N ASN A 23 -7.11 9.18 -5.34
CA ASN A 23 -5.97 10.06 -5.28
C ASN A 23 -4.65 9.34 -5.48
N GLY A 24 -4.69 8.12 -5.94
CA GLY A 24 -3.45 7.40 -6.19
C GLY A 24 -2.95 6.59 -5.02
N LYS A 25 -3.65 6.59 -3.92
CA LYS A 25 -3.25 5.80 -2.78
C LYS A 25 -3.86 4.42 -2.84
N VAL A 26 -3.36 3.54 -2.00
CA VAL A 26 -3.84 2.17 -1.98
C VAL A 26 -4.16 1.79 -0.55
N ALA A 27 -5.26 1.08 -0.36
CA ALA A 27 -5.63 0.58 0.94
C ALA A 27 -5.25 -0.87 1.05
N VAL A 28 -4.60 -1.23 2.13
CA VAL A 28 -4.24 -2.62 2.39
C VAL A 28 -4.68 -2.99 3.79
N ARG A 29 -4.89 -4.25 4.01
CA ARG A 29 -5.32 -4.73 5.31
C ARG A 29 -4.24 -5.57 5.94
N VAL A 30 -3.96 -5.31 7.20
CA VAL A 30 -2.99 -6.08 7.94
C VAL A 30 -3.68 -6.57 9.19
N GLY A 31 -4.01 -7.82 9.23
CA GLY A 31 -4.74 -8.37 10.37
C GLY A 31 -6.11 -7.74 10.46
N GLU A 32 -6.37 -7.06 11.53
CA GLU A 32 -7.66 -6.41 11.70
C GLU A 32 -7.60 -4.94 11.39
N LYS A 33 -6.48 -4.45 10.93
CA LYS A 33 -6.34 -3.03 10.68
C LYS A 33 -6.20 -2.73 9.21
N THR A 34 -6.67 -1.58 8.81
CA THR A 34 -6.56 -1.14 7.44
C THR A 34 -5.65 0.07 7.37
N PHE A 35 -4.75 0.06 6.42
CA PHE A 35 -3.84 1.17 6.25
C PHE A 35 -3.95 1.71 4.83
N VAL A 36 -3.74 2.99 4.69
CA VAL A 36 -3.78 3.64 3.39
C VAL A 36 -2.48 4.38 3.18
N GLY A 37 -1.88 4.20 2.05
CA GLY A 37 -0.63 4.87 1.75
C GLY A 37 -0.29 4.80 0.28
N THR A 38 0.88 5.27 -0.05
CA THR A 38 1.33 5.31 -1.43
C THR A 38 1.90 3.96 -1.85
N PRO A 39 1.46 3.41 -2.94
CA PRO A 39 1.98 2.13 -3.40
C PRO A 39 3.46 2.25 -3.73
N VAL A 40 4.23 1.28 -3.28
CA VAL A 40 5.62 1.30 -3.49
C VAL A 40 6.07 0.49 -4.65
N GLY A 41 5.96 -0.66 -4.57
CA GLY A 41 6.55 -1.48 -5.54
C GLY A 41 6.09 -1.36 -6.91
N GLY A 42 4.88 -1.02 -7.01
CA GLY A 42 4.35 -1.05 -8.32
C GLY A 42 5.17 -0.24 -9.21
N ALA A 43 5.57 0.81 -8.69
CA ALA A 43 6.23 1.63 -9.50
C ALA A 43 7.50 1.07 -9.91
N ARG A 44 8.16 0.47 -9.16
CA ARG A 44 9.31 0.10 -9.53
C ARG A 44 9.38 -1.06 -9.95
N ALA A 45 8.57 -1.66 -9.57
CA ALA A 45 8.52 -2.92 -9.95
C ALA A 45 8.66 -2.89 -11.28
N THR A 46 8.34 -2.21 -11.62
CA THR A 46 8.46 -2.31 -12.73
C THR A 46 9.40 -2.15 -13.15
N ALA A 47 9.67 -1.92 -12.44
CA ALA A 47 10.71 -1.83 -12.94
C ALA A 47 11.11 -2.44 -13.33
#